data_0d27501b1da40ac7690178ac191064a4
#
_entry.id   0d27501b1da40ac7690178ac191064a4
#
_cell.length_a   1.000
_cell.length_b   1.000
_cell.length_c   1.000
_cell.angle_alpha   90.00
_cell.angle_beta   90.00
_cell.angle_gamma   90.00
#
_symmetry.space_group_name_H-M   'P 1'
#
loop_
_entity.id
_entity.type
_entity.pdbx_description
1 polymer ?
#
loop_
_entity_poly.entity_id
_entity_poly.type
_entity_poly.pdbx_seq_one_letter_code
_entity_poly.pdbx_strand_id
1 'polypeptide(L)'
;MKLDVFGCEDWLNVYETKATYDIAQSTMSSLTMDEFLNICQISKEEFYSDINSKKMNYGHIEGSPEFKEQVCHLYEHVTPDMVLQTNGCTGANLLAMTALIEPGDHVIAMHPSYQQLYDYPKGMKAHVDFLELKEENDWQIDINELKNLIRQVQK
;
A
#
# COMPACT_ATOMS: atom_id res chain seq x y z
N MET A 1 -15.70 14.81 2.82
CA MET A 1 -15.54 13.33 2.86
C MET A 1 -15.56 12.90 4.32
N LYS A 2 -16.31 11.87 4.68
CA LYS A 2 -16.30 11.24 6.02
C LYS A 2 -15.89 9.79 5.80
N LEU A 3 -14.88 9.34 6.53
CA LEU A 3 -14.44 7.94 6.52
C LEU A 3 -14.85 7.29 7.84
N ASP A 4 -15.15 6.02 7.79
CA ASP A 4 -15.38 5.22 8.99
C ASP A 4 -14.04 4.94 9.71
N VAL A 5 -14.12 4.53 10.98
CA VAL A 5 -12.93 4.15 11.75
C VAL A 5 -12.27 2.94 11.07
N PHE A 6 -10.97 3.01 10.89
CA PHE A 6 -10.19 1.89 10.36
C PHE A 6 -10.02 0.82 11.46
N GLY A 7 -10.94 -0.13 11.50
CA GLY A 7 -11.10 -1.04 12.63
C GLY A 7 -9.85 -1.86 12.96
N CYS A 8 -9.12 -2.34 11.97
CA CYS A 8 -7.89 -3.10 12.18
C CYS A 8 -6.80 -2.23 12.82
N GLU A 9 -6.56 -1.04 12.29
CA GLU A 9 -5.55 -0.11 12.81
C GLU A 9 -5.93 0.40 14.20
N ASP A 10 -7.20 0.68 14.43
CA ASP A 10 -7.69 1.10 15.75
C ASP A 10 -7.46 0.01 16.80
N TRP A 11 -7.71 -1.26 16.46
CA TRP A 11 -7.41 -2.40 17.30
C TRP A 11 -5.91 -2.58 17.53
N LEU A 12 -5.08 -2.53 16.48
CA LEU A 12 -3.63 -2.67 16.57
C LEU A 12 -3.02 -1.57 17.46
N ASN A 13 -3.44 -0.32 17.30
CA ASN A 13 -2.97 0.81 18.13
C ASN A 13 -3.19 0.59 19.63
N VAL A 14 -4.21 -0.20 20.01
CA VAL A 14 -4.49 -0.52 21.43
C VAL A 14 -3.66 -1.70 21.94
N TYR A 15 -3.44 -2.72 21.11
CA TYR A 15 -2.96 -4.03 21.56
C TYR A 15 -1.55 -4.38 21.12
N GLU A 16 -1.07 -3.87 20.00
CA GLU A 16 0.22 -4.19 19.41
C GLU A 16 1.39 -4.06 20.39
N THR A 17 1.45 -2.95 21.13
CA THR A 17 2.53 -2.69 22.10
C THR A 17 2.38 -3.43 23.41
N LYS A 18 1.25 -4.13 23.63
CA LYS A 18 0.94 -4.86 24.87
C LYS A 18 1.06 -6.37 24.70
N ALA A 19 1.16 -6.85 23.47
CA ALA A 19 1.24 -8.26 23.18
C ALA A 19 2.61 -8.83 23.62
N THR A 20 2.61 -9.94 24.34
CA THR A 20 3.83 -10.70 24.63
C THR A 20 4.32 -11.43 23.38
N TYR A 21 3.40 -11.91 22.56
CA TYR A 21 3.67 -12.54 21.28
C TYR A 21 2.79 -11.86 20.23
N ASP A 22 3.41 -11.09 19.37
CA ASP A 22 2.71 -10.42 18.26
C ASP A 22 2.77 -11.32 17.02
N ILE A 23 1.62 -11.91 16.70
CA ILE A 23 1.41 -12.73 15.50
C ILE A 23 0.41 -12.10 14.52
N ALA A 24 -0.03 -10.88 14.80
CA ALA A 24 -1.03 -10.16 14.01
C ALA A 24 -0.41 -9.24 12.95
N GLN A 25 0.83 -8.85 13.11
CA GLN A 25 1.53 -8.02 12.14
C GLN A 25 1.84 -8.81 10.86
N SER A 26 1.48 -8.23 9.72
CA SER A 26 1.80 -8.76 8.39
C SER A 26 3.09 -8.14 7.82
N THR A 27 4.05 -7.85 8.69
CA THR A 27 5.33 -7.26 8.33
C THR A 27 6.48 -8.23 8.57
N MET A 28 7.58 -8.02 7.88
CA MET A 28 8.84 -8.68 8.23
C MET A 28 9.37 -8.14 9.57
N SER A 29 10.18 -8.94 10.27
CA SER A 29 10.83 -8.48 11.49
C SER A 29 11.63 -7.21 11.26
N SER A 30 11.45 -6.23 12.15
CA SER A 30 12.17 -4.97 12.08
C SER A 30 13.67 -5.19 12.33
N LEU A 31 14.49 -4.56 11.53
CA LEU A 31 15.95 -4.59 11.67
C LEU A 31 16.40 -3.38 12.50
N THR A 32 17.41 -3.57 13.32
CA THR A 32 18.19 -2.45 13.85
C THR A 32 19.05 -1.83 12.73
N MET A 33 19.49 -0.60 12.93
CA MET A 33 20.40 0.04 11.96
C MET A 33 21.69 -0.77 11.78
N ASP A 34 22.21 -1.38 12.85
CA ASP A 34 23.39 -2.21 12.79
C ASP A 34 23.21 -3.47 11.94
N GLU A 35 22.09 -4.16 12.10
CA GLU A 35 21.73 -5.33 11.28
C GLU A 35 21.57 -4.92 9.81
N PHE A 36 20.89 -3.80 9.55
CA PHE A 36 20.72 -3.30 8.18
C PHE A 36 22.04 -2.95 7.52
N LEU A 37 22.93 -2.21 8.19
CA LEU A 37 24.24 -1.85 7.66
C LEU A 37 25.12 -3.07 7.43
N ASN A 38 25.06 -4.07 8.31
CA ASN A 38 25.75 -5.34 8.12
C ASN A 38 25.28 -6.10 6.88
N ILE A 39 23.97 -6.16 6.64
CA ILE A 39 23.40 -6.76 5.42
C ILE A 39 23.89 -6.02 4.17
N CYS A 40 23.92 -4.69 4.23
CA CYS A 40 24.39 -3.84 3.13
C CYS A 40 25.91 -3.82 2.97
N GLN A 41 26.67 -4.38 3.91
CA GLN A 41 28.14 -4.33 3.96
C GLN A 41 28.69 -2.89 3.96
N ILE A 42 27.99 -1.98 4.63
CA ILE A 42 28.36 -0.56 4.78
C ILE A 42 28.82 -0.33 6.21
N SER A 43 29.97 0.35 6.40
CA SER A 43 30.43 0.74 7.73
C SER A 43 29.60 1.89 8.32
N LYS A 44 29.50 1.97 9.65
CA LYS A 44 28.83 3.10 10.31
C LYS A 44 29.48 4.44 9.94
N GLU A 45 30.79 4.47 9.88
CA GLU A 45 31.56 5.66 9.53
C GLU A 45 31.22 6.15 8.13
N GLU A 46 31.13 5.24 7.16
CA GLU A 46 30.75 5.55 5.78
C GLU A 46 29.31 6.08 5.72
N PHE A 47 28.35 5.38 6.35
CA PHE A 47 26.95 5.77 6.39
C PHE A 47 26.73 7.15 7.00
N TYR A 48 27.33 7.42 8.18
CA TYR A 48 27.20 8.72 8.84
C TYR A 48 27.95 9.82 8.12
N SER A 49 29.08 9.53 7.48
CA SER A 49 29.79 10.49 6.65
C SER A 49 28.95 10.94 5.47
N ASP A 50 28.27 10.01 4.80
CA ASP A 50 27.35 10.31 3.70
C ASP A 50 26.18 11.18 4.15
N ILE A 51 25.48 10.78 5.22
CA ILE A 51 24.32 11.53 5.75
C ILE A 51 24.74 12.94 6.20
N ASN A 52 25.85 13.07 6.94
CA ASN A 52 26.31 14.36 7.47
C ASN A 52 26.73 15.33 6.37
N SER A 53 27.08 14.83 5.20
CA SER A 53 27.45 15.67 4.05
C SER A 53 26.23 16.24 3.30
N LYS A 54 25.04 15.67 3.50
CA LYS A 54 23.83 16.03 2.76
C LYS A 54 23.08 17.18 3.42
N LYS A 55 22.58 18.09 2.62
CA LYS A 55 21.68 19.13 3.09
C LYS A 55 20.28 18.53 3.36
N MET A 56 19.69 18.84 4.50
CA MET A 56 18.34 18.46 4.88
C MET A 56 17.31 19.37 4.20
N ASN A 57 17.19 19.27 2.89
CA ASN A 57 16.24 20.03 2.08
C ASN A 57 15.22 19.07 1.40
N TYR A 58 14.36 19.60 0.55
CA TYR A 58 13.46 18.78 -0.25
C TYR A 58 14.25 17.86 -1.17
N GLY A 59 13.87 16.58 -1.18
CA GLY A 59 14.37 15.60 -2.13
C GLY A 59 13.63 15.66 -3.48
N HIS A 60 13.77 14.60 -4.25
CA HIS A 60 13.02 14.42 -5.49
C HIS A 60 11.53 14.17 -5.20
N ILE A 61 10.64 14.95 -5.82
CA ILE A 61 9.19 14.87 -5.57
C ILE A 61 8.62 13.50 -5.98
N GLU A 62 9.09 12.96 -7.08
CA GLU A 62 8.61 11.69 -7.64
C GLU A 62 9.45 10.47 -7.24
N GLY A 63 10.43 10.65 -6.37
CA GLY A 63 11.46 9.67 -6.04
C GLY A 63 12.79 9.94 -6.77
N SER A 64 13.91 9.58 -6.15
CA SER A 64 15.21 9.79 -6.78
C SER A 64 15.39 8.90 -8.02
N PRO A 65 16.21 9.32 -8.99
CA PRO A 65 16.52 8.49 -10.15
C PRO A 65 17.02 7.10 -9.77
N GLU A 66 17.92 7.04 -8.77
CA GLU A 66 18.51 5.79 -8.28
C GLU A 66 17.44 4.87 -7.66
N PHE A 67 16.51 5.43 -6.88
CA PHE A 67 15.40 4.66 -6.32
C PHE A 67 14.50 4.09 -7.42
N LYS A 68 14.11 4.92 -8.38
CA LYS A 68 13.27 4.51 -9.51
C LYS A 68 13.93 3.41 -10.33
N GLU A 69 15.23 3.53 -10.59
CA GLU A 69 16.00 2.52 -11.33
C GLU A 69 16.02 1.18 -10.58
N GLN A 70 16.27 1.19 -9.25
CA GLN A 70 16.24 -0.04 -8.46
C GLN A 70 14.86 -0.69 -8.44
N VAL A 71 13.78 0.09 -8.39
CA VAL A 71 12.42 -0.45 -8.49
C VAL A 71 12.18 -1.13 -9.84
N CYS A 72 12.69 -0.57 -10.94
CA CYS A 72 12.55 -1.16 -12.27
C CYS A 72 13.19 -2.57 -12.37
N HIS A 73 14.23 -2.85 -11.59
CA HIS A 73 14.84 -4.18 -11.55
C HIS A 73 13.93 -5.27 -10.95
N LEU A 74 12.85 -4.90 -10.25
CA LEU A 74 11.87 -5.84 -9.68
C LEU A 74 10.77 -6.24 -10.66
N TYR A 75 10.68 -5.58 -11.82
CA TYR A 75 9.57 -5.75 -12.76
C TYR A 75 10.08 -5.86 -14.20
N GLU A 76 9.34 -6.59 -15.02
CA GLU A 76 9.58 -6.64 -16.47
C GLU A 76 8.86 -5.46 -17.16
N HIS A 77 9.50 -4.87 -18.16
CA HIS A 77 8.93 -3.80 -18.99
C HIS A 77 8.54 -2.51 -18.24
N VAL A 78 9.14 -2.23 -17.07
CA VAL A 78 8.96 -0.99 -16.32
C VAL A 78 10.16 -0.08 -16.52
N THR A 79 9.90 1.19 -16.76
CA THR A 79 10.92 2.24 -16.93
C THR A 79 10.79 3.27 -15.79
N PRO A 80 11.85 4.03 -15.45
CA PRO A 80 11.84 4.97 -14.33
C PRO A 80 10.73 6.03 -14.38
N ASP A 81 10.25 6.41 -15.57
CA ASP A 81 9.13 7.33 -15.75
C ASP A 81 7.77 6.72 -15.38
N MET A 82 7.69 5.38 -15.27
CA MET A 82 6.50 4.67 -14.78
C MET A 82 6.49 4.49 -13.26
N VAL A 83 7.52 4.95 -12.57
CA VAL A 83 7.68 4.78 -11.10
C VAL A 83 7.44 6.10 -10.39
N LEU A 84 6.54 6.09 -9.43
CA LEU A 84 6.27 7.20 -8.51
C LEU A 84 6.44 6.73 -7.07
N GLN A 85 7.33 7.37 -6.33
CA GLN A 85 7.52 7.10 -4.91
C GLN A 85 6.43 7.76 -4.08
N THR A 86 5.90 7.02 -3.11
CA THR A 86 4.91 7.52 -2.15
C THR A 86 5.29 7.16 -0.72
N ASN A 87 4.63 7.78 0.26
CA ASN A 87 4.78 7.42 1.67
C ASN A 87 3.98 6.15 1.98
N GLY A 88 4.59 5.01 1.76
CA GLY A 88 3.99 3.70 1.96
C GLY A 88 2.94 3.33 0.91
N CYS A 89 2.47 2.08 0.98
CA CYS A 89 1.42 1.57 0.09
C CYS A 89 0.09 2.31 0.30
N THR A 90 -0.22 2.73 1.52
CA THR A 90 -1.40 3.54 1.83
C THR A 90 -1.40 4.86 1.06
N GLY A 91 -0.24 5.51 0.94
CA GLY A 91 -0.08 6.72 0.13
C GLY A 91 -0.27 6.45 -1.37
N ALA A 92 0.25 5.33 -1.87
CA ALA A 92 0.07 4.92 -3.26
C ALA A 92 -1.41 4.66 -3.59
N ASN A 93 -2.11 3.90 -2.73
CA ASN A 93 -3.53 3.63 -2.88
C ASN A 93 -4.36 4.92 -2.87
N LEU A 94 -4.07 5.83 -1.91
CA LEU A 94 -4.75 7.12 -1.82
C LEU A 94 -4.59 7.93 -3.11
N LEU A 95 -3.38 8.01 -3.62
CA LEU A 95 -3.07 8.77 -4.83
C LEU A 95 -3.76 8.18 -6.05
N ALA A 96 -3.67 6.85 -6.22
CA ALA A 96 -4.32 6.15 -7.34
C ALA A 96 -5.85 6.33 -7.31
N MET A 97 -6.48 6.10 -6.16
CA MET A 97 -7.92 6.26 -6.03
C MET A 97 -8.37 7.69 -6.24
N THR A 98 -7.62 8.67 -5.71
CA THR A 98 -7.93 10.10 -5.91
C THR A 98 -7.85 10.52 -7.38
N ALA A 99 -6.90 9.94 -8.12
CA ALA A 99 -6.71 10.25 -9.53
C ALA A 99 -7.73 9.60 -10.47
N LEU A 100 -8.30 8.46 -10.06
CA LEU A 100 -9.11 7.62 -10.94
C LEU A 100 -10.60 7.63 -10.62
N ILE A 101 -11.02 7.97 -9.39
CA ILE A 101 -12.40 7.81 -8.92
C ILE A 101 -13.07 9.17 -8.81
N GLU A 102 -14.22 9.30 -9.45
CA GLU A 102 -15.12 10.45 -9.34
C GLU A 102 -16.40 10.10 -8.57
N PRO A 103 -17.11 11.09 -7.99
CA PRO A 103 -18.41 10.83 -7.36
C PRO A 103 -19.42 10.23 -8.33
N GLY A 104 -19.99 9.10 -7.94
CA GLY A 104 -20.96 8.36 -8.77
C GLY A 104 -20.33 7.22 -9.59
N ASP A 105 -19.01 7.11 -9.62
CA ASP A 105 -18.35 5.97 -10.24
C ASP A 105 -18.70 4.66 -9.55
N HIS A 106 -18.58 3.56 -10.29
CA HIS A 106 -18.75 2.22 -9.76
C HIS A 106 -17.38 1.56 -9.55
N VAL A 107 -17.16 1.08 -8.33
CA VAL A 107 -15.93 0.41 -7.91
C VAL A 107 -16.28 -1.00 -7.45
N ILE A 108 -15.51 -1.98 -7.89
CA ILE A 108 -15.59 -3.36 -7.39
C ILE A 108 -14.38 -3.59 -6.49
N ALA A 109 -14.61 -3.88 -5.22
CA ALA A 109 -13.57 -4.16 -4.24
C ALA A 109 -13.64 -5.61 -3.79
N MET A 110 -12.49 -6.27 -3.67
CA MET A 110 -12.44 -7.60 -3.04
C MET A 110 -12.77 -7.50 -1.55
N HIS A 111 -13.44 -8.52 -1.01
CA HIS A 111 -13.74 -8.62 0.42
C HIS A 111 -13.63 -10.09 0.90
N PRO A 112 -12.96 -10.37 2.05
CA PRO A 112 -12.26 -9.40 2.92
C PRO A 112 -10.98 -8.85 2.26
N SER A 113 -10.67 -7.58 2.56
CA SER A 113 -9.50 -6.88 2.02
C SER A 113 -9.11 -5.71 2.93
N TYR A 114 -8.06 -4.99 2.56
CA TYR A 114 -7.62 -3.79 3.28
C TYR A 114 -8.69 -2.70 3.21
N GLN A 115 -9.16 -2.23 4.37
CA GLN A 115 -10.32 -1.35 4.51
C GLN A 115 -10.25 -0.08 3.65
N GLN A 116 -9.07 0.48 3.45
CA GLN A 116 -8.88 1.65 2.60
C GLN A 116 -9.42 1.46 1.17
N LEU A 117 -9.30 0.23 0.63
CA LEU A 117 -9.65 -0.06 -0.77
C LEU A 117 -11.16 0.00 -1.05
N TYR A 118 -12.00 -0.05 -0.02
CA TYR A 118 -13.44 0.07 -0.17
C TYR A 118 -14.06 1.25 0.57
N ASP A 119 -13.52 1.68 1.71
CA ASP A 119 -14.06 2.82 2.44
C ASP A 119 -13.66 4.16 1.84
N TYR A 120 -12.47 4.27 1.27
CA TYR A 120 -12.05 5.50 0.62
C TYR A 120 -12.91 5.83 -0.62
N PRO A 121 -13.14 4.89 -1.56
CA PRO A 121 -14.10 5.09 -2.66
C PRO A 121 -15.51 5.45 -2.18
N LYS A 122 -16.04 4.79 -1.14
CA LYS A 122 -17.33 5.18 -0.53
C LYS A 122 -17.32 6.62 -0.01
N GLY A 123 -16.23 7.00 0.66
CA GLY A 123 -16.03 8.38 1.14
C GLY A 123 -15.98 9.40 0.02
N MET A 124 -15.52 9.03 -1.16
CA MET A 124 -15.55 9.83 -2.40
C MET A 124 -16.92 9.85 -3.08
N LYS A 125 -17.90 9.13 -2.55
CA LYS A 125 -19.28 8.96 -3.10
C LYS A 125 -19.33 8.08 -4.35
N ALA A 126 -18.40 7.17 -4.52
CA ALA A 126 -18.51 6.08 -5.47
C ALA A 126 -19.48 5.01 -4.96
N HIS A 127 -20.08 4.25 -5.87
CA HIS A 127 -20.81 3.03 -5.58
C HIS A 127 -19.83 1.88 -5.49
N VAL A 128 -19.78 1.19 -4.35
CA VAL A 128 -18.83 0.09 -4.13
C VAL A 128 -19.60 -1.22 -3.98
N ASP A 129 -19.38 -2.13 -4.91
CA ASP A 129 -19.81 -3.52 -4.81
C ASP A 129 -18.67 -4.41 -4.35
N PHE A 130 -19.00 -5.45 -3.58
CA PHE A 130 -18.01 -6.38 -3.08
C PHE A 130 -17.95 -7.65 -3.93
N LEU A 131 -16.72 -8.02 -4.32
CA LEU A 131 -16.41 -9.34 -4.82
C LEU A 131 -15.96 -10.19 -3.62
N GLU A 132 -16.87 -11.03 -3.15
CA GLU A 132 -16.64 -11.81 -1.94
C GLU A 132 -15.69 -12.98 -2.19
N LEU A 133 -14.60 -13.01 -1.43
CA LEU A 133 -13.69 -14.15 -1.38
C LEU A 133 -14.22 -15.14 -0.34
N LYS A 134 -14.38 -16.39 -0.71
CA LYS A 134 -15.04 -17.42 0.11
C LYS A 134 -14.10 -18.52 0.50
N GLU A 135 -14.20 -18.99 1.75
CA GLU A 135 -13.36 -20.08 2.27
C GLU A 135 -13.56 -21.38 1.48
N GLU A 136 -14.79 -21.69 1.07
CA GLU A 136 -15.11 -22.86 0.26
C GLU A 136 -14.44 -22.87 -1.13
N ASN A 137 -13.96 -21.72 -1.60
CA ASN A 137 -13.22 -21.54 -2.84
C ASN A 137 -11.74 -21.23 -2.57
N ASP A 138 -11.18 -21.64 -1.44
CA ASP A 138 -9.80 -21.35 -1.03
C ASP A 138 -9.44 -19.86 -1.15
N TRP A 139 -10.38 -18.97 -0.89
CA TRP A 139 -10.24 -17.51 -1.00
C TRP A 139 -9.84 -17.02 -2.41
N GLN A 140 -10.13 -17.82 -3.43
CA GLN A 140 -9.84 -17.46 -4.82
C GLN A 140 -10.95 -16.58 -5.41
N ILE A 141 -10.57 -15.74 -6.37
CA ILE A 141 -11.49 -14.86 -7.09
C ILE A 141 -12.41 -15.72 -7.99
N ASP A 142 -13.73 -15.57 -7.82
CA ASP A 142 -14.71 -16.09 -8.78
C ASP A 142 -14.83 -15.13 -9.98
N ILE A 143 -14.25 -15.53 -11.08
CA ILE A 143 -14.27 -14.75 -12.34
C ILE A 143 -15.69 -14.58 -12.91
N ASN A 144 -16.60 -15.53 -12.65
CA ASN A 144 -17.98 -15.40 -13.12
C ASN A 144 -18.75 -14.37 -12.29
N GLU A 145 -18.53 -14.34 -10.97
CA GLU A 145 -19.08 -13.31 -10.08
C GLU A 145 -18.55 -11.93 -10.47
N LEU A 146 -17.25 -11.78 -10.69
CA LEU A 146 -16.67 -10.53 -11.18
C LEU A 146 -17.29 -10.05 -12.49
N LYS A 147 -17.47 -10.95 -13.47
CA LYS A 147 -18.12 -10.61 -14.74
C LYS A 147 -19.57 -10.18 -14.55
N ASN A 148 -20.29 -10.76 -13.59
CA ASN A 148 -21.66 -10.36 -13.29
C ASN A 148 -21.74 -8.97 -12.66
N LEU A 149 -20.81 -8.64 -11.74
CA LEU A 149 -20.71 -7.31 -11.14
C LEU A 149 -20.42 -6.24 -12.21
N ILE A 150 -19.49 -6.50 -13.13
CA ILE A 150 -19.18 -5.58 -14.24
C ILE A 150 -20.42 -5.36 -15.14
N ARG A 151 -21.21 -6.40 -15.44
CA ARG A 151 -22.38 -6.29 -16.32
C ARG A 151 -23.54 -5.49 -15.68
N GLN A 152 -23.64 -5.48 -14.36
CA GLN A 152 -24.68 -4.69 -13.66
C GLN A 152 -24.49 -3.20 -13.82
N VAL A 153 -23.26 -2.74 -14.02
CA VAL A 153 -22.90 -1.34 -14.21
C VAL A 153 -23.26 -0.81 -15.61
N GLN A 154 -23.31 -1.71 -16.60
CA GLN A 154 -23.54 -1.34 -18.01
C GLN A 154 -25.01 -1.21 -18.39
N LYS A 155 -25.94 -1.38 -17.45
CA LYS A 155 -27.38 -1.22 -17.65
C LYS A 155 -27.88 0.09 -17.06
#